data_8976874a345aaf449f089db4190c8751
#
_entry.id   8976874a345aaf449f089db4190c8751
#
_cell.length_a   1.000
_cell.length_b   1.000
_cell.length_c   1.000
_cell.angle_alpha   90.00
_cell.angle_beta   90.00
_cell.angle_gamma   90.00
#
_symmetry.space_group_name_H-M   'P 1'
#
loop_
_entity.id
_entity.type
_entity.pdbx_description
1 polymer ?
#
loop_
_entity_poly.entity_id
_entity_poly.type
_entity_poly.pdbx_seq_one_letter_code
_entity_poly.pdbx_strand_id
1 'polypeptide(L)'
;FNGETDLSASVKAYYALKLSGMNEKSLVLSKAKKCIIEKGGANSVNVFTKISLALFNQISWESIPFMPIEIIKFPKWFPFHIYKISYWSRTVLIPLLIIMHEKPVASNPNAIDIDELFTNEIIRVRSEKSLSQSFLSVLFLFLENLCRLLFPLLPKSMKEESKKDIINWLLPRLNGEDGLGGIFPAMVNALI
;
A
#
# COMPACT_ATOMS: atom_id res chain seq x y z
N PHE A 1 -25.22 -4.18 7.38
CA PHE A 1 -25.22 -2.72 7.20
C PHE A 1 -25.16 -1.95 8.53
N ASN A 2 -25.23 -2.61 9.67
CA ASN A 2 -25.15 -1.98 11.00
C ASN A 2 -23.79 -2.22 11.69
N GLY A 3 -22.74 -2.55 10.94
CA GLY A 3 -21.39 -2.72 11.47
C GLY A 3 -20.67 -1.38 11.67
N GLU A 4 -19.55 -1.41 12.40
CA GLU A 4 -18.69 -0.25 12.54
C GLU A 4 -18.13 0.22 11.18
N THR A 5 -18.00 1.53 11.04
CA THR A 5 -17.45 2.12 9.80
C THR A 5 -15.98 1.76 9.66
N ASP A 6 -15.62 1.08 8.58
CA ASP A 6 -14.22 0.86 8.19
C ASP A 6 -13.65 2.13 7.58
N LEU A 7 -12.60 2.67 8.19
CA LEU A 7 -11.97 3.91 7.76
C LEU A 7 -11.35 3.77 6.36
N SER A 8 -10.66 2.67 6.10
CA SER A 8 -9.95 2.45 4.83
C SER A 8 -10.90 2.29 3.66
N ALA A 9 -12.02 1.58 3.86
CA ALA A 9 -13.10 1.48 2.87
C ALA A 9 -13.77 2.84 2.63
N SER A 10 -14.02 3.60 3.71
CA SER A 10 -14.66 4.92 3.62
C SER A 10 -13.83 5.92 2.84
N VAL A 11 -12.51 5.98 3.06
CA VAL A 11 -11.60 6.86 2.31
C VAL A 11 -11.58 6.51 0.82
N LYS A 12 -11.49 5.22 0.48
CA LYS A 12 -11.53 4.77 -0.93
C LYS A 12 -12.86 5.10 -1.59
N ALA A 13 -13.98 4.86 -0.90
CA ALA A 13 -15.32 5.18 -1.41
C ALA A 13 -15.50 6.69 -1.60
N TYR A 14 -15.03 7.52 -0.65
CA TYR A 14 -15.06 8.96 -0.74
C TYR A 14 -14.32 9.45 -1.98
N TYR A 15 -13.09 8.96 -2.18
CA TYR A 15 -12.28 9.34 -3.35
C TYR A 15 -12.94 8.89 -4.66
N ALA A 16 -13.47 7.68 -4.73
CA ALA A 16 -14.17 7.18 -5.90
C ALA A 16 -15.41 8.03 -6.24
N LEU A 17 -16.18 8.47 -5.24
CA LEU A 17 -17.33 9.36 -5.44
C LEU A 17 -16.90 10.74 -5.94
N LYS A 18 -15.79 11.30 -5.46
CA LYS A 18 -15.23 12.56 -6.00
C LYS A 18 -14.81 12.37 -7.47
N LEU A 19 -14.09 11.28 -7.78
CA LEU A 19 -13.68 10.95 -9.15
C LEU A 19 -14.87 10.79 -10.11
N SER A 20 -16.00 10.28 -9.62
CA SER A 20 -17.24 10.17 -10.42
C SER A 20 -17.97 11.51 -10.66
N GLY A 21 -17.43 12.61 -10.14
CA GLY A 21 -18.02 13.95 -10.29
C GLY A 21 -19.13 14.26 -9.29
N MET A 22 -19.27 13.50 -8.19
CA MET A 22 -20.24 13.82 -7.15
C MET A 22 -19.93 15.18 -6.53
N ASN A 23 -20.96 16.01 -6.37
CA ASN A 23 -20.82 17.34 -5.78
C ASN A 23 -20.29 17.23 -4.33
N GLU A 24 -19.18 17.90 -4.04
CA GLU A 24 -18.54 17.92 -2.71
C GLU A 24 -19.46 18.38 -1.58
N LYS A 25 -20.44 19.24 -1.89
CA LYS A 25 -21.46 19.73 -0.95
C LYS A 25 -22.59 18.72 -0.73
N SER A 26 -22.56 17.55 -1.37
CA SER A 26 -23.59 16.52 -1.15
C SER A 26 -23.60 16.07 0.31
N LEU A 27 -24.79 15.76 0.81
CA LEU A 27 -24.97 15.26 2.17
C LEU A 27 -24.15 13.98 2.44
N VAL A 28 -23.98 13.15 1.40
CA VAL A 28 -23.22 11.89 1.47
C VAL A 28 -21.75 12.16 1.71
N LEU A 29 -21.11 13.00 0.87
CA LEU A 29 -19.69 13.34 1.02
C LEU A 29 -19.42 14.12 2.31
N SER A 30 -20.30 15.05 2.70
CA SER A 30 -20.16 15.80 3.95
C SER A 30 -20.20 14.89 5.19
N LYS A 31 -21.13 13.95 5.23
CA LYS A 31 -21.19 12.94 6.32
C LYS A 31 -19.99 12.00 6.33
N ALA A 32 -19.58 11.52 5.15
CA ALA A 32 -18.42 10.66 5.01
C ALA A 32 -17.13 11.36 5.47
N LYS A 33 -16.91 12.61 5.02
CA LYS A 33 -15.77 13.43 5.47
C LYS A 33 -15.72 13.57 6.99
N LYS A 34 -16.83 13.94 7.62
CA LYS A 34 -16.92 14.08 9.07
C LYS A 34 -16.52 12.78 9.78
N CYS A 35 -17.11 11.65 9.38
CA CYS A 35 -16.83 10.33 9.95
C CYS A 35 -15.35 9.92 9.75
N ILE A 36 -14.76 10.19 8.58
CA ILE A 36 -13.36 9.88 8.29
C ILE A 36 -12.43 10.68 9.20
N ILE A 37 -12.68 11.99 9.36
CA ILE A 37 -11.87 12.86 10.20
C ILE A 37 -11.97 12.46 11.67
N GLU A 38 -13.16 12.16 12.18
CA GLU A 38 -13.39 11.69 13.55
C GLU A 38 -12.63 10.37 13.86
N LYS A 39 -12.40 9.54 12.84
CA LYS A 39 -11.63 8.28 12.95
C LYS A 39 -10.12 8.45 12.70
N GLY A 40 -9.61 9.68 12.65
CA GLY A 40 -8.17 9.98 12.49
C GLY A 40 -7.74 10.33 11.07
N GLY A 41 -8.69 10.56 10.16
CA GLY A 41 -8.42 11.02 8.80
C GLY A 41 -7.76 9.97 7.89
N ALA A 42 -7.45 10.38 6.67
CA ALA A 42 -6.81 9.53 5.66
C ALA A 42 -5.38 9.07 6.07
N ASN A 43 -4.77 9.70 7.07
CA ASN A 43 -3.48 9.30 7.63
C ASN A 43 -3.51 7.94 8.33
N SER A 44 -4.65 7.59 8.92
CA SER A 44 -4.83 6.40 9.77
C SER A 44 -5.31 5.17 9.02
N VAL A 45 -5.43 5.23 7.68
CA VAL A 45 -5.83 4.08 6.85
C VAL A 45 -4.76 2.99 6.81
N ASN A 46 -5.17 1.78 6.46
CA ASN A 46 -4.25 0.66 6.31
C ASN A 46 -3.27 0.84 5.15
N VAL A 47 -2.18 0.04 5.15
CA VAL A 47 -1.08 0.13 4.16
C VAL A 47 -1.57 -0.04 2.73
N PHE A 48 -2.49 -0.96 2.46
CA PHE A 48 -3.02 -1.17 1.11
C PHE A 48 -3.81 0.04 0.58
N THR A 49 -4.54 0.71 1.46
CA THR A 49 -5.21 1.96 1.11
C THR A 49 -4.20 3.08 0.85
N LYS A 50 -3.12 3.16 1.66
CA LYS A 50 -2.02 4.11 1.40
C LYS A 50 -1.37 3.87 0.04
N ILE A 51 -1.13 2.62 -0.34
CA ILE A 51 -0.61 2.28 -1.67
C ILE A 51 -1.56 2.76 -2.77
N SER A 52 -2.86 2.50 -2.62
CA SER A 52 -3.86 2.99 -3.57
C SER A 52 -3.87 4.52 -3.66
N LEU A 53 -3.77 5.23 -2.54
CA LEU A 53 -3.69 6.69 -2.53
C LEU A 53 -2.40 7.22 -3.17
N ALA A 54 -1.27 6.53 -2.97
CA ALA A 54 -0.01 6.89 -3.61
C ALA A 54 -0.04 6.68 -5.13
N LEU A 55 -0.69 5.60 -5.60
CA LEU A 55 -0.93 5.38 -7.03
C LEU A 55 -1.64 6.55 -7.70
N PHE A 56 -2.59 7.19 -7.01
CA PHE A 56 -3.30 8.37 -7.49
C PHE A 56 -2.68 9.71 -7.04
N ASN A 57 -1.44 9.68 -6.56
CA ASN A 57 -0.69 10.86 -6.12
C ASN A 57 -1.38 11.68 -4.99
N GLN A 58 -2.20 11.00 -4.16
CA GLN A 58 -2.84 11.62 -3.01
C GLN A 58 -1.92 11.68 -1.79
N ILE A 59 -0.93 10.82 -1.73
CA ILE A 59 0.14 10.80 -0.72
C ILE A 59 1.47 10.43 -1.38
N SER A 60 2.57 10.84 -0.74
CA SER A 60 3.90 10.43 -1.19
C SER A 60 4.15 8.93 -0.95
N TRP A 61 4.79 8.26 -1.91
CA TRP A 61 5.30 6.89 -1.77
C TRP A 61 6.22 6.71 -0.55
N GLU A 62 6.86 7.78 -0.09
CA GLU A 62 7.74 7.75 1.09
C GLU A 62 6.99 7.54 2.42
N SER A 63 5.68 7.85 2.44
CA SER A 63 4.83 7.62 3.61
C SER A 63 4.40 6.15 3.78
N ILE A 64 4.73 5.29 2.81
CA ILE A 64 4.44 3.86 2.83
C ILE A 64 5.65 3.10 3.41
N PRO A 65 5.45 2.04 4.20
CA PRO A 65 6.54 1.21 4.70
C PRO A 65 7.43 0.71 3.56
N PHE A 66 8.74 0.75 3.76
CA PHE A 66 9.70 0.36 2.74
C PHE A 66 9.69 -1.16 2.55
N MET A 67 9.53 -1.59 1.29
CA MET A 67 9.58 -3.00 0.91
C MET A 67 10.48 -3.15 -0.32
N PRO A 68 11.73 -3.58 -0.14
CA PRO A 68 12.68 -3.71 -1.25
C PRO A 68 12.32 -4.89 -2.16
N ILE A 69 12.49 -4.70 -3.47
CA ILE A 69 12.23 -5.73 -4.48
C ILE A 69 13.13 -6.96 -4.30
N GLU A 70 14.29 -6.78 -3.70
CA GLU A 70 15.29 -7.81 -3.45
C GLU A 70 14.87 -8.84 -2.38
N ILE A 71 13.75 -8.63 -1.69
CA ILE A 71 13.15 -9.64 -0.79
C ILE A 71 12.95 -10.98 -1.50
N ILE A 72 12.67 -10.98 -2.80
CA ILE A 72 12.51 -12.21 -3.60
C ILE A 72 13.78 -13.08 -3.59
N LYS A 73 14.95 -12.48 -3.41
CA LYS A 73 16.25 -13.16 -3.42
C LYS A 73 16.73 -13.61 -2.04
N PHE A 74 15.98 -13.31 -0.98
CA PHE A 74 16.39 -13.73 0.36
C PHE A 74 16.56 -15.26 0.45
N PRO A 75 17.56 -15.74 1.18
CA PRO A 75 17.79 -17.16 1.32
C PRO A 75 16.69 -17.83 2.18
N LYS A 76 16.41 -19.12 1.94
CA LYS A 76 15.33 -19.86 2.63
C LYS A 76 15.44 -19.89 4.15
N TRP A 77 16.64 -19.78 4.69
CA TRP A 77 16.87 -19.73 6.13
C TRP A 77 16.46 -18.38 6.75
N PHE A 78 16.39 -17.32 5.95
CA PHE A 78 16.05 -15.99 6.44
C PHE A 78 14.62 -15.95 6.98
N PRO A 79 14.36 -15.31 8.15
CA PRO A 79 13.04 -15.32 8.79
C PRO A 79 11.92 -14.73 7.91
N PHE A 80 12.23 -13.74 7.11
CA PHE A 80 11.26 -13.05 6.22
C PHE A 80 11.31 -13.55 4.77
N HIS A 81 11.75 -14.80 4.57
CA HIS A 81 11.76 -15.37 3.22
C HIS A 81 10.33 -15.54 2.67
N ILE A 82 10.11 -15.15 1.42
CA ILE A 82 8.80 -15.07 0.77
C ILE A 82 8.03 -16.40 0.76
N TYR A 83 8.72 -17.54 0.75
CA TYR A 83 8.09 -18.86 0.81
C TYR A 83 7.69 -19.32 2.23
N LYS A 84 7.96 -18.51 3.27
CA LYS A 84 7.47 -18.74 4.62
C LYS A 84 6.07 -18.18 4.86
N ILE A 85 5.57 -17.35 3.96
CA ILE A 85 4.19 -16.84 3.98
C ILE A 85 3.28 -17.72 3.12
N SER A 86 1.96 -17.64 3.36
CA SER A 86 0.98 -18.42 2.63
C SER A 86 1.02 -18.15 1.12
N TYR A 87 0.54 -19.11 0.32
CA TYR A 87 0.44 -18.92 -1.14
C TYR A 87 -0.39 -17.68 -1.49
N TRP A 88 -1.54 -17.50 -0.84
CA TRP A 88 -2.42 -16.35 -1.06
C TRP A 88 -1.74 -15.01 -0.76
N SER A 89 -0.98 -14.94 0.33
CA SER A 89 -0.21 -13.74 0.65
C SER A 89 0.85 -13.45 -0.41
N ARG A 90 1.51 -14.49 -0.94
CA ARG A 90 2.50 -14.34 -2.01
C ARG A 90 1.90 -13.80 -3.30
N THR A 91 0.70 -14.27 -3.69
CA THR A 91 0.03 -13.78 -4.92
C THR A 91 -0.28 -12.29 -4.87
N VAL A 92 -0.50 -11.73 -3.67
CA VAL A 92 -0.71 -10.29 -3.47
C VAL A 92 0.62 -9.54 -3.35
N LEU A 93 1.56 -10.06 -2.55
CA LEU A 93 2.78 -9.33 -2.20
C LEU A 93 3.82 -9.32 -3.32
N ILE A 94 3.96 -10.41 -4.08
CA ILE A 94 5.00 -10.50 -5.11
C ILE A 94 4.82 -9.45 -6.21
N PRO A 95 3.64 -9.30 -6.86
CA PRO A 95 3.45 -8.21 -7.81
C PRO A 95 3.56 -6.83 -7.15
N LEU A 96 3.13 -6.69 -5.89
CA LEU A 96 3.24 -5.45 -5.15
C LEU A 96 4.69 -4.97 -4.98
N LEU A 97 5.68 -5.87 -4.91
CA LEU A 97 7.10 -5.50 -4.85
C LEU A 97 7.53 -4.68 -6.08
N ILE A 98 7.02 -5.02 -7.27
CA ILE A 98 7.30 -4.24 -8.49
C ILE A 98 6.66 -2.85 -8.38
N ILE A 99 5.39 -2.79 -8.00
CA ILE A 99 4.66 -1.51 -7.85
C ILE A 99 5.38 -0.59 -6.86
N MET A 100 5.82 -1.12 -5.73
CA MET A 100 6.54 -0.33 -4.72
C MET A 100 7.95 0.08 -5.16
N HIS A 101 8.55 -0.67 -6.07
CA HIS A 101 9.84 -0.32 -6.68
C HIS A 101 9.69 0.76 -7.75
N GLU A 102 8.77 0.59 -8.70
CA GLU A 102 8.53 1.48 -9.82
C GLU A 102 7.79 2.77 -9.42
N LYS A 103 7.00 2.71 -8.33
CA LYS A 103 6.22 3.85 -7.83
C LYS A 103 5.37 4.52 -8.92
N PRO A 104 4.56 3.76 -9.66
CA PRO A 104 3.77 4.30 -10.75
C PRO A 104 2.75 5.34 -10.24
N VAL A 105 2.36 6.24 -11.14
CA VAL A 105 1.31 7.24 -10.87
C VAL A 105 0.21 7.05 -11.91
N ALA A 106 -1.01 6.82 -11.43
CA ALA A 106 -2.19 6.71 -12.27
C ALA A 106 -2.62 8.08 -12.81
N SER A 107 -3.25 8.07 -13.97
CA SER A 107 -3.81 9.28 -14.56
C SER A 107 -4.93 9.86 -13.69
N ASN A 108 -4.84 11.14 -13.38
CA ASN A 108 -5.88 11.91 -12.70
C ASN A 108 -6.14 13.22 -13.49
N PRO A 109 -6.82 13.11 -14.67
CA PRO A 109 -6.94 14.22 -15.61
C PRO A 109 -7.72 15.41 -15.05
N ASN A 110 -8.58 15.17 -14.07
CA ASN A 110 -9.40 16.22 -13.44
C ASN A 110 -8.73 16.82 -12.19
N ALA A 111 -7.49 16.41 -11.88
CA ALA A 111 -6.73 16.86 -10.71
C ALA A 111 -7.55 16.81 -9.40
N ILE A 112 -8.36 15.76 -9.23
CA ILE A 112 -9.17 15.58 -8.03
C ILE A 112 -8.29 15.11 -6.89
N ASP A 113 -8.34 15.84 -5.78
CA ASP A 113 -7.63 15.52 -4.53
C ASP A 113 -8.60 15.23 -3.38
N ILE A 114 -8.05 14.78 -2.27
CA ILE A 114 -8.75 14.55 -1.00
C ILE A 114 -7.99 15.16 0.19
N ASP A 115 -7.30 16.27 -0.04
CA ASP A 115 -6.49 16.95 0.98
C ASP A 115 -7.29 17.28 2.23
N GLU A 116 -8.58 17.53 2.07
CA GLU A 116 -9.51 17.81 3.17
C GLU A 116 -9.75 16.62 4.12
N LEU A 117 -9.29 15.41 3.77
CA LEU A 117 -9.37 14.23 4.64
C LEU A 117 -8.10 14.02 5.48
N PHE A 118 -7.03 14.77 5.20
CA PHE A 118 -5.80 14.68 5.97
C PHE A 118 -5.87 15.63 7.16
N THR A 119 -5.58 15.10 8.33
CA THR A 119 -5.48 15.91 9.56
C THR A 119 -4.04 16.31 9.80
N ASN A 120 -3.82 17.57 10.25
CA ASN A 120 -2.46 18.10 10.52
C ASN A 120 -1.73 17.38 11.67
N GLU A 121 -2.33 16.37 12.28
CA GLU A 121 -1.73 15.52 13.32
C GLU A 121 -0.80 14.42 12.77
N ILE A 122 -0.41 14.51 11.50
CA ILE A 122 0.43 13.53 10.78
C ILE A 122 1.69 13.14 11.55
N ILE A 123 2.27 14.07 12.28
CA ILE A 123 3.53 13.86 13.01
C ILE A 123 3.31 13.16 14.36
N ARG A 124 2.20 13.40 15.05
CA ARG A 124 1.93 12.84 16.38
C ARG A 124 1.36 11.43 16.36
N VAL A 125 0.44 11.13 15.44
CA VAL A 125 -0.23 9.80 15.37
C VAL A 125 0.75 8.68 14.95
N ARG A 126 1.77 8.98 14.14
CA ARG A 126 2.86 8.03 13.86
C ARG A 126 3.72 7.76 15.12
N SER A 127 3.80 8.73 16.04
CA SER A 127 4.51 8.60 17.30
C SER A 127 3.70 7.89 18.40
N GLU A 128 2.41 8.19 18.56
CA GLU A 128 1.65 7.73 19.73
C GLU A 128 1.01 6.34 19.56
N LYS A 129 0.52 5.95 18.38
CA LYS A 129 0.06 4.57 18.12
C LYS A 129 1.20 3.58 17.87
N SER A 130 2.36 4.05 17.45
CA SER A 130 3.59 3.27 17.37
C SER A 130 4.23 3.04 18.76
N LEU A 131 3.88 3.84 19.73
CA LEU A 131 4.40 3.79 21.11
C LEU A 131 3.62 2.90 22.07
N SER A 132 2.66 2.14 21.61
CA SER A 132 2.19 0.92 22.29
C SER A 132 3.18 -0.23 21.97
N GLN A 133 4.26 -0.10 22.30
CA GLN A 133 5.58 -0.44 22.75
C GLN A 133 5.69 -1.93 23.05
N SER A 134 5.64 -2.75 21.99
CA SER A 134 6.38 -3.99 22.02
C SER A 134 7.80 -3.69 21.54
N PHE A 135 8.83 -4.24 22.22
CA PHE A 135 10.22 -4.26 21.77
C PHE A 135 10.33 -4.62 20.28
N LEU A 136 9.46 -5.49 19.78
CA LEU A 136 9.33 -5.86 18.38
C LEU A 136 8.99 -4.68 17.47
N SER A 137 8.13 -3.75 17.89
CA SER A 137 7.78 -2.58 17.05
C SER A 137 8.96 -1.65 16.85
N VAL A 138 9.76 -1.44 17.90
CA VAL A 138 10.98 -0.63 17.82
C VAL A 138 12.02 -1.31 16.95
N LEU A 139 12.18 -2.63 17.08
CA LEU A 139 13.07 -3.42 16.24
C LEU A 139 12.66 -3.36 14.77
N PHE A 140 11.37 -3.48 14.45
CA PHE A 140 10.89 -3.36 13.08
C PHE A 140 11.11 -1.98 12.49
N LEU A 141 10.89 -0.92 13.25
CA LEU A 141 11.18 0.45 12.79
C LEU A 141 12.67 0.66 12.54
N PHE A 142 13.53 0.13 13.40
CA PHE A 142 14.98 0.17 13.20
C PHE A 142 15.38 -0.59 11.93
N LEU A 143 14.87 -1.80 11.73
CA LEU A 143 15.11 -2.60 10.54
C LEU A 143 14.59 -1.90 9.28
N GLU A 144 13.41 -1.28 9.31
CA GLU A 144 12.88 -0.49 8.19
C GLU A 144 13.83 0.66 7.82
N ASN A 145 14.29 1.43 8.81
CA ASN A 145 15.22 2.53 8.56
C ASN A 145 16.57 2.04 8.02
N LEU A 146 17.07 0.93 8.55
CA LEU A 146 18.30 0.30 8.07
C LEU A 146 18.13 -0.17 6.61
N CYS A 147 17.01 -0.80 6.29
CA CYS A 147 16.69 -1.20 4.92
C CYS A 147 16.60 0.01 3.98
N ARG A 148 15.91 1.09 4.38
CA ARG A 148 15.82 2.33 3.59
C ARG A 148 17.20 2.92 3.27
N LEU A 149 18.18 2.75 4.17
CA LEU A 149 19.55 3.25 3.99
C LEU A 149 20.38 2.31 3.11
N LEU A 150 20.30 1.00 3.30
CA LEU A 150 21.19 0.02 2.67
C LEU A 150 20.72 -0.41 1.28
N PHE A 151 19.43 -0.66 1.06
CA PHE A 151 18.94 -1.19 -0.20
C PHE A 151 19.09 -0.26 -1.41
N PRO A 152 19.02 1.08 -1.28
CA PRO A 152 19.36 1.97 -2.40
C PRO A 152 20.80 1.83 -2.90
N LEU A 153 21.73 1.38 -2.03
CA LEU A 153 23.15 1.19 -2.36
C LEU A 153 23.41 -0.11 -3.15
N LEU A 154 22.43 -1.01 -3.24
CA LEU A 154 22.58 -2.24 -4.00
C LEU A 154 22.70 -1.98 -5.50
N PRO A 155 23.50 -2.79 -6.23
CA PRO A 155 23.71 -2.63 -7.66
C PRO A 155 22.39 -2.66 -8.44
N LYS A 156 22.28 -1.84 -9.48
CA LYS A 156 21.11 -1.84 -10.37
C LYS A 156 20.85 -3.20 -11.01
N SER A 157 21.92 -3.95 -11.32
CA SER A 157 21.82 -5.32 -11.85
C SER A 157 21.01 -6.25 -10.92
N MET A 158 21.22 -6.17 -9.60
CA MET A 158 20.48 -6.97 -8.63
C MET A 158 18.98 -6.62 -8.62
N LYS A 159 18.63 -5.35 -8.77
CA LYS A 159 17.23 -4.90 -8.85
C LYS A 159 16.55 -5.44 -10.11
N GLU A 160 17.22 -5.34 -11.25
CA GLU A 160 16.72 -5.86 -12.52
C GLU A 160 16.56 -7.40 -12.50
N GLU A 161 17.52 -8.11 -11.90
CA GLU A 161 17.39 -9.55 -11.71
C GLU A 161 16.23 -9.90 -10.79
N SER A 162 16.04 -9.16 -9.69
CA SER A 162 14.91 -9.35 -8.77
C SER A 162 13.58 -9.13 -9.48
N LYS A 163 13.51 -8.11 -10.35
CA LYS A 163 12.32 -7.86 -11.18
C LYS A 163 12.04 -9.02 -12.14
N LYS A 164 13.08 -9.55 -12.79
CA LYS A 164 12.96 -10.75 -13.64
C LYS A 164 12.47 -11.96 -12.87
N ASP A 165 13.00 -12.20 -11.67
CA ASP A 165 12.58 -13.31 -10.81
C ASP A 165 11.10 -13.20 -10.42
N ILE A 166 10.62 -12.00 -10.12
CA ILE A 166 9.21 -11.74 -9.83
C ILE A 166 8.34 -12.01 -11.05
N ILE A 167 8.73 -11.50 -12.22
CA ILE A 167 8.00 -11.74 -13.47
C ILE A 167 7.95 -13.24 -13.80
N ASN A 168 9.07 -13.94 -13.68
CA ASN A 168 9.15 -15.38 -13.90
C ASN A 168 8.27 -16.17 -12.89
N TRP A 169 8.11 -15.66 -11.67
CA TRP A 169 7.21 -16.26 -10.71
C TRP A 169 5.73 -15.98 -11.06
N LEU A 170 5.44 -14.80 -11.57
CA LEU A 170 4.09 -14.32 -11.90
C LEU A 170 3.52 -15.01 -13.15
N LEU A 171 4.27 -15.00 -14.27
CA LEU A 171 3.78 -15.43 -15.57
C LEU A 171 3.10 -16.80 -15.59
N PRO A 172 3.66 -17.88 -14.97
CA PRO A 172 3.01 -19.19 -14.95
C PRO A 172 1.71 -19.23 -14.13
N ARG A 173 1.42 -18.18 -13.37
CA ARG A 173 0.26 -18.05 -12.46
C ARG A 173 -0.81 -17.13 -12.99
N LEU A 174 -0.56 -16.47 -14.11
CA LEU A 174 -1.56 -15.73 -14.90
C LEU A 174 -2.24 -16.72 -15.84
N ASN A 175 -3.06 -17.60 -15.29
CA ASN A 175 -3.66 -18.73 -15.97
C ASN A 175 -5.05 -18.42 -16.59
N GLY A 176 -5.16 -17.30 -17.28
CA GLY A 176 -6.38 -16.96 -18.02
C GLY A 176 -7.54 -16.54 -17.09
N GLU A 177 -8.56 -17.38 -16.95
CA GLU A 177 -9.82 -17.01 -16.30
C GLU A 177 -9.67 -16.72 -14.80
N ASP A 178 -8.84 -17.48 -14.08
CA ASP A 178 -8.73 -17.39 -12.62
C ASP A 178 -7.65 -16.43 -12.12
N GLY A 179 -6.75 -15.97 -12.96
CA GLY A 179 -5.60 -15.09 -12.68
C GLY A 179 -5.17 -15.06 -11.20
N LEU A 180 -3.96 -15.35 -10.85
CA LEU A 180 -3.45 -15.32 -9.47
C LEU A 180 -4.43 -15.83 -8.38
N GLY A 181 -5.23 -16.88 -8.69
CA GLY A 181 -6.16 -17.52 -7.78
C GLY A 181 -7.48 -16.77 -7.56
N GLY A 182 -7.91 -15.92 -8.49
CA GLY A 182 -9.20 -15.21 -8.42
C GLY A 182 -9.31 -14.15 -7.33
N ILE A 183 -8.18 -13.71 -6.75
CA ILE A 183 -8.18 -12.68 -5.71
C ILE A 183 -8.01 -11.30 -6.33
N PHE A 184 -9.02 -10.45 -6.18
CA PHE A 184 -9.04 -9.10 -6.76
C PHE A 184 -7.77 -8.28 -6.51
N PRO A 185 -7.23 -8.15 -5.26
CA PRO A 185 -6.00 -7.40 -5.04
C PRO A 185 -4.79 -7.95 -5.78
N ALA A 186 -4.66 -9.28 -5.89
CA ALA A 186 -3.56 -9.92 -6.61
C ALA A 186 -3.66 -9.66 -8.13
N MET A 187 -4.86 -9.74 -8.67
CA MET A 187 -5.14 -9.48 -10.10
C MET A 187 -4.83 -8.03 -10.45
N VAL A 188 -5.32 -7.07 -9.66
CA VAL A 188 -5.05 -5.64 -9.87
C VAL A 188 -3.56 -5.32 -9.79
N ASN A 189 -2.87 -5.84 -8.76
CA ASN A 189 -1.42 -5.61 -8.62
C ASN A 189 -0.60 -6.21 -9.78
N ALA A 190 -1.11 -7.22 -10.47
CA ALA A 190 -0.44 -7.82 -11.64
C ALA A 190 -0.71 -7.07 -12.94
N LEU A 191 -1.76 -6.23 -12.99
CA LEU A 191 -2.12 -5.42 -14.15
C LEU A 191 -1.45 -4.02 -14.16
N ILE A 192 -1.08 -3.52 -12.99
CA ILE A 192 -0.36 -2.25 -12.83
C ILE A 192 1.10 -2.42 -13.23
#